data_1e6e7f8b523c2e80b14e88a99450df35
#
_entry.id   1e6e7f8b523c2e80b14e88a99450df35
#
_cell.length_a   1.000
_cell.length_b   1.000
_cell.length_c   1.000
_cell.angle_alpha   90.00
_cell.angle_beta   90.00
_cell.angle_gamma   90.00
#
_symmetry.space_group_name_H-M   'P 1'
#
loop_
_entity.id
_entity.type
_entity.pdbx_description
1 polymer ?
#
loop_
_entity_poly.entity_id
_entity_poly.type
_entity_poly.pdbx_seq_one_letter_code
_entity_poly.pdbx_strand_id
1 'polypeptide(L)'
;MNQSSLAPAGGHGTPDARRRAVALGNPEVKAWKEDGVWHVDAVTPLAPFPARFTDRLVSGARAHPERTLVARRGPDGEWIRLSWADVLQSARRIGQALLDRGLSSERPLVILSGNDLEHFQLALGAMYAGIPYAPLSPAYSLVAT
;
A
#
# COMPACT_ATOMS: atom_id res chain seq x y z
N MET A 1 -30.12 18.73 22.75
CA MET A 1 -29.26 17.54 22.43
C MET A 1 -30.13 16.51 21.77
N ASN A 2 -30.09 16.47 20.44
CA ASN A 2 -30.94 15.57 19.64
C ASN A 2 -30.02 14.57 18.96
N GLN A 3 -29.98 13.35 19.50
CA GLN A 3 -29.27 12.22 18.89
C GLN A 3 -30.17 11.64 17.80
N SER A 4 -29.93 12.04 16.55
CA SER A 4 -30.51 11.33 15.41
C SER A 4 -29.69 10.08 15.13
N SER A 5 -30.19 8.94 15.62
CA SER A 5 -29.73 7.62 15.23
C SER A 5 -30.07 7.39 13.76
N LEU A 6 -29.05 7.39 12.91
CA LEU A 6 -29.19 6.91 11.53
C LEU A 6 -29.24 5.37 11.55
N ALA A 7 -30.41 4.82 11.26
CA ALA A 7 -30.59 3.39 11.03
C ALA A 7 -29.76 2.93 9.82
N PRO A 8 -29.19 1.72 9.84
CA PRO A 8 -28.44 1.21 8.68
C PRO A 8 -29.37 0.99 7.50
N ALA A 9 -29.00 1.54 6.34
CA ALA A 9 -29.70 1.30 5.07
C ALA A 9 -29.67 -0.19 4.73
N GLY A 10 -30.85 -0.82 4.70
CA GLY A 10 -31.02 -2.22 4.34
C GLY A 10 -30.60 -2.46 2.88
N GLY A 11 -29.47 -3.17 2.69
CA GLY A 11 -29.03 -3.61 1.38
C GLY A 11 -29.93 -4.73 0.85
N HIS A 12 -30.59 -4.51 -0.28
CA HIS A 12 -31.29 -5.55 -1.04
C HIS A 12 -30.27 -6.49 -1.68
N GLY A 13 -29.90 -7.55 -0.97
CA GLY A 13 -29.10 -8.63 -1.52
C GLY A 13 -29.98 -9.80 -1.94
N THR A 14 -29.79 -10.36 -3.13
CA THR A 14 -30.39 -11.60 -3.59
C THR A 14 -30.17 -12.73 -2.59
N PRO A 15 -31.19 -13.55 -2.25
CA PRO A 15 -31.11 -14.51 -1.14
C PRO A 15 -30.12 -15.66 -1.30
N ASP A 16 -29.50 -15.83 -2.45
CA ASP A 16 -28.74 -17.04 -2.81
C ASP A 16 -27.22 -16.86 -3.00
N ALA A 17 -26.68 -15.68 -2.68
CA ALA A 17 -25.25 -15.47 -2.75
C ALA A 17 -24.55 -16.08 -1.51
N ARG A 18 -23.83 -17.19 -1.68
CA ARG A 18 -22.94 -17.75 -0.65
C ARG A 18 -21.88 -16.71 -0.29
N ARG A 19 -22.11 -15.98 0.79
CA ARG A 19 -21.16 -15.00 1.32
C ARG A 19 -20.28 -15.67 2.35
N ARG A 20 -18.96 -15.58 2.16
CA ARG A 20 -17.99 -15.96 3.18
C ARG A 20 -17.99 -14.87 4.26
N ALA A 21 -18.09 -15.25 5.53
CA ALA A 21 -17.88 -14.33 6.63
C ALA A 21 -16.41 -13.83 6.57
N VAL A 22 -16.25 -12.52 6.47
CA VAL A 22 -14.94 -11.86 6.53
C VAL A 22 -14.89 -11.08 7.83
N ALA A 23 -13.87 -11.31 8.64
CA ALA A 23 -13.61 -10.50 9.82
C ALA A 23 -13.15 -9.11 9.34
N LEU A 24 -14.07 -8.15 9.39
CA LEU A 24 -13.74 -6.74 9.19
C LEU A 24 -13.36 -6.15 10.56
N GLY A 25 -12.48 -5.17 10.56
CA GLY A 25 -12.19 -4.39 11.77
C GLY A 25 -13.47 -3.70 12.28
N ASN A 26 -13.42 -3.17 13.51
CA ASN A 26 -14.55 -2.44 14.07
C ASN A 26 -14.79 -1.16 13.24
N PRO A 27 -15.94 -1.02 12.54
CA PRO A 27 -16.25 0.14 11.72
C PRO A 27 -16.86 1.30 12.51
N GLU A 28 -16.92 1.20 13.85
CA GLU A 28 -17.52 2.25 14.66
C GLU A 28 -16.73 3.56 14.54
N VAL A 29 -17.47 4.62 14.24
CA VAL A 29 -16.93 5.97 14.12
C VAL A 29 -17.71 6.91 15.03
N LYS A 30 -17.03 7.92 15.57
CA LYS A 30 -17.63 9.09 16.18
C LYS A 30 -17.60 10.22 15.16
N ALA A 31 -18.71 10.94 15.03
CA ALA A 31 -18.80 12.12 14.19
C ALA A 31 -19.32 13.30 14.99
N TRP A 32 -18.72 14.47 14.82
CA TRP A 32 -19.18 15.71 15.45
C TRP A 32 -18.97 16.88 14.49
N LYS A 33 -19.63 17.98 14.81
CA LYS A 33 -19.52 19.22 14.02
C LYS A 33 -18.93 20.31 14.92
N GLU A 34 -17.87 20.96 14.44
CA GLU A 34 -17.21 22.06 15.10
C GLU A 34 -16.90 23.14 14.06
N ASP A 35 -17.25 24.38 14.35
CA ASP A 35 -17.09 25.53 13.46
C ASP A 35 -17.59 25.32 12.03
N GLY A 36 -18.70 24.61 11.87
CA GLY A 36 -19.29 24.30 10.58
C GLY A 36 -18.69 23.11 9.84
N VAL A 37 -17.58 22.55 10.33
CA VAL A 37 -16.86 21.41 9.76
C VAL A 37 -17.29 20.11 10.42
N TRP A 38 -17.51 19.06 9.63
CA TRP A 38 -17.72 17.72 10.15
C TRP A 38 -16.37 17.02 10.40
N HIS A 39 -16.22 16.51 11.62
CA HIS A 39 -15.11 15.64 12.02
C HIS A 39 -15.62 14.21 12.13
N VAL A 40 -14.85 13.26 11.63
CA VAL A 40 -15.13 11.81 11.74
C VAL A 40 -13.85 11.12 12.17
N ASP A 41 -13.94 10.33 13.22
CA ASP A 41 -12.80 9.62 13.79
C ASP A 41 -13.19 8.21 14.20
N ALA A 42 -12.26 7.28 14.20
CA ALA A 42 -12.50 5.93 14.68
C ALA A 42 -12.70 5.89 16.19
N VAL A 43 -13.68 5.11 16.66
CA VAL A 43 -13.86 4.89 18.10
C VAL A 43 -12.70 4.10 18.69
N THR A 44 -12.21 3.12 17.94
CA THR A 44 -11.05 2.32 18.35
C THR A 44 -9.75 3.04 17.97
N PRO A 45 -8.86 3.33 18.93
CA PRO A 45 -7.59 3.96 18.63
C PRO A 45 -6.69 3.03 17.80
N LEU A 46 -5.77 3.63 17.03
CA LEU A 46 -4.78 2.86 16.30
C LEU A 46 -3.90 2.06 17.28
N ALA A 47 -3.74 0.77 16.98
CA ALA A 47 -2.74 -0.05 17.67
C ALA A 47 -1.32 0.45 17.35
N PRO A 48 -0.31 0.13 18.18
CA PRO A 48 1.07 0.46 17.88
C PRO A 48 1.48 -0.02 16.49
N PHE A 49 2.14 0.83 15.73
CA PHE A 49 2.59 0.55 14.36
C PHE A 49 4.08 0.89 14.19
N PRO A 50 4.78 0.25 13.24
CA PRO A 50 6.18 0.57 12.95
C PRO A 50 6.36 2.01 12.49
N ALA A 51 7.49 2.61 12.83
CA ALA A 51 7.81 3.99 12.45
C ALA A 51 7.95 4.16 10.92
N ARG A 52 8.34 3.09 10.21
CA ARG A 52 8.51 3.10 8.76
C ARG A 52 7.78 1.93 8.12
N PHE A 53 7.21 2.16 6.95
CA PHE A 53 6.57 1.09 6.17
C PHE A 53 7.54 -0.08 5.89
N THR A 54 8.78 0.24 5.56
CA THR A 54 9.84 -0.74 5.26
C THR A 54 10.29 -1.59 6.46
N ASP A 55 9.94 -1.22 7.68
CA ASP A 55 10.18 -2.08 8.86
C ASP A 55 9.33 -3.37 8.78
N ARG A 56 8.18 -3.33 8.09
CA ARG A 56 7.39 -4.54 7.78
C ARG A 56 8.11 -5.45 6.80
N LEU A 57 8.81 -4.90 5.80
CA LEU A 57 9.62 -5.67 4.87
C LEU A 57 10.75 -6.40 5.62
N VAL A 58 11.45 -5.69 6.51
CA VAL A 58 12.54 -6.28 7.29
C VAL A 58 12.04 -7.39 8.22
N SER A 59 10.94 -7.14 8.94
CA SER A 59 10.37 -8.15 9.86
C SER A 59 9.81 -9.36 9.12
N GLY A 60 9.16 -9.15 7.98
CA GLY A 60 8.63 -10.23 7.12
C GLY A 60 9.74 -11.10 6.54
N ALA A 61 10.84 -10.48 6.07
CA ALA A 61 11.98 -11.20 5.55
C ALA A 61 12.73 -12.04 6.64
N ARG A 62 12.69 -11.60 7.90
CA ARG A 62 13.21 -12.38 9.03
C ARG A 62 12.31 -13.57 9.38
N ALA A 63 11.00 -13.34 9.41
CA ALA A 63 10.03 -14.34 9.84
C ALA A 63 9.75 -15.40 8.75
N HIS A 64 9.73 -15.00 7.49
CA HIS A 64 9.28 -15.83 6.37
C HIS A 64 10.11 -15.57 5.10
N PRO A 65 11.44 -15.77 5.12
CA PRO A 65 12.34 -15.37 4.03
C PRO A 65 11.93 -15.93 2.66
N GLU A 66 11.58 -17.21 2.60
CA GLU A 66 11.24 -17.93 1.36
C GLU A 66 9.78 -17.78 0.92
N ARG A 67 8.94 -17.20 1.77
CA ARG A 67 7.52 -17.00 1.42
C ARG A 67 7.40 -15.94 0.32
N THR A 68 6.57 -16.22 -0.68
CA THR A 68 6.24 -15.25 -1.74
C THR A 68 5.62 -14.00 -1.12
N LEU A 69 6.22 -12.85 -1.40
CA LEU A 69 5.69 -11.53 -1.06
C LEU A 69 4.82 -10.98 -2.19
N VAL A 70 5.31 -11.06 -3.42
CA VAL A 70 4.64 -10.54 -4.61
C VAL A 70 4.86 -11.47 -5.79
N ALA A 71 3.90 -11.51 -6.71
CA ALA A 71 4.01 -12.28 -7.94
C ALA A 71 3.25 -11.61 -9.08
N ARG A 72 3.67 -11.86 -10.31
CA ARG A 72 2.93 -11.53 -11.53
C ARG A 72 2.90 -12.70 -12.49
N ARG A 73 1.98 -12.68 -13.45
CA ARG A 73 1.98 -13.65 -14.56
C ARG A 73 3.05 -13.30 -15.58
N GLY A 74 3.83 -14.30 -15.98
CA GLY A 74 4.74 -14.22 -17.11
C GLY A 74 4.00 -14.32 -18.45
N PRO A 75 4.69 -14.09 -19.58
CA PRO A 75 4.10 -14.23 -20.92
C PRO A 75 3.64 -15.66 -21.21
N ASP A 76 4.25 -16.66 -20.60
CA ASP A 76 3.93 -18.09 -20.68
C ASP A 76 2.75 -18.50 -19.77
N GLY A 77 2.21 -17.55 -18.99
CA GLY A 77 1.14 -17.80 -18.02
C GLY A 77 1.63 -18.30 -16.65
N GLU A 78 2.92 -18.58 -16.51
CA GLU A 78 3.50 -19.01 -15.23
C GLU A 78 3.67 -17.85 -14.25
N TRP A 79 3.71 -18.17 -12.94
CA TRP A 79 3.90 -17.17 -11.90
C TRP A 79 5.38 -16.85 -11.67
N ILE A 80 5.79 -15.64 -11.97
CA ILE A 80 7.07 -15.07 -11.53
C ILE A 80 6.87 -14.56 -10.10
N ARG A 81 7.60 -15.15 -9.14
CA ARG A 81 7.46 -14.88 -7.71
C ARG A 81 8.72 -14.25 -7.16
N LEU A 82 8.54 -13.31 -6.25
CA LEU A 82 9.63 -12.78 -5.42
C LEU A 82 9.31 -13.08 -3.96
N SER A 83 10.27 -13.64 -3.27
CA SER A 83 10.17 -13.91 -1.83
C SER A 83 10.39 -12.63 -1.00
N TRP A 84 10.09 -12.70 0.29
CA TRP A 84 10.40 -11.60 1.22
C TRP A 84 11.89 -11.28 1.25
N ALA A 85 12.74 -12.31 1.22
CA ALA A 85 14.20 -12.15 1.22
C ALA A 85 14.69 -11.47 -0.07
N ASP A 86 14.19 -11.92 -1.24
CA ASP A 86 14.54 -11.34 -2.54
C ASP A 86 14.19 -9.86 -2.60
N VAL A 87 12.99 -9.50 -2.16
CA VAL A 87 12.52 -8.12 -2.18
C VAL A 87 13.32 -7.25 -1.21
N LEU A 88 13.64 -7.73 -0.01
CA LEU A 88 14.49 -6.99 0.92
C LEU A 88 15.90 -6.78 0.36
N GLN A 89 16.49 -7.81 -0.25
CA GLN A 89 17.80 -7.69 -0.88
C GLN A 89 17.78 -6.68 -2.05
N SER A 90 16.75 -6.76 -2.89
CA SER A 90 16.56 -5.80 -3.99
C SER A 90 16.37 -4.38 -3.48
N ALA A 91 15.55 -4.17 -2.45
CA ALA A 91 15.33 -2.85 -1.86
C ALA A 91 16.63 -2.22 -1.35
N ARG A 92 17.51 -3.02 -0.71
CA ARG A 92 18.82 -2.55 -0.25
C ARG A 92 19.73 -2.16 -1.40
N ARG A 93 19.84 -3.02 -2.42
CA ARG A 93 20.70 -2.74 -3.61
C ARG A 93 20.21 -1.52 -4.38
N ILE A 94 18.90 -1.44 -4.61
CA ILE A 94 18.30 -0.30 -5.30
C ILE A 94 18.46 0.96 -4.49
N GLY A 95 18.16 0.92 -3.19
CA GLY A 95 18.32 2.08 -2.31
C GLY A 95 19.75 2.62 -2.35
N GLN A 96 20.76 1.75 -2.25
CA GLN A 96 22.17 2.16 -2.36
C GLN A 96 22.45 2.77 -3.74
N ALA A 97 22.01 2.14 -4.83
CA ALA A 97 22.23 2.65 -6.17
C ALA A 97 21.58 4.02 -6.43
N LEU A 98 20.45 4.30 -5.78
CA LEU A 98 19.78 5.61 -5.86
C LEU A 98 20.58 6.68 -5.08
N LEU A 99 21.08 6.35 -3.88
CA LEU A 99 21.93 7.22 -3.09
C LEU A 99 23.24 7.55 -3.83
N ASP A 100 23.88 6.55 -4.45
CA ASP A 100 25.12 6.73 -5.24
C ASP A 100 24.91 7.66 -6.45
N ARG A 101 23.66 7.79 -6.93
CA ARG A 101 23.27 8.75 -7.99
C ARG A 101 22.87 10.12 -7.44
N GLY A 102 23.01 10.34 -6.14
CA GLY A 102 22.70 11.60 -5.48
C GLY A 102 21.20 11.89 -5.34
N LEU A 103 20.35 10.86 -5.38
CA LEU A 103 18.93 11.05 -5.02
C LEU A 103 18.82 11.22 -3.50
N SER A 104 17.83 12.03 -3.08
CA SER A 104 17.63 12.39 -1.67
C SER A 104 16.17 12.76 -1.42
N SER A 105 15.86 13.25 -0.23
CA SER A 105 14.55 13.83 0.08
C SER A 105 14.18 15.02 -0.82
N GLU A 106 15.18 15.75 -1.32
CA GLU A 106 15.00 16.93 -2.20
C GLU A 106 15.12 16.58 -3.69
N ARG A 107 15.65 15.41 -3.99
CA ARG A 107 15.80 14.89 -5.35
C ARG A 107 15.11 13.55 -5.49
N PRO A 108 13.77 13.55 -5.68
CA PRO A 108 12.96 12.35 -5.68
C PRO A 108 13.17 11.48 -6.93
N LEU A 109 12.73 10.21 -6.81
CA LEU A 109 12.65 9.27 -7.92
C LEU A 109 11.31 9.41 -8.62
N VAL A 110 11.30 9.55 -9.96
CA VAL A 110 10.09 9.43 -10.78
C VAL A 110 10.10 8.08 -11.47
N ILE A 111 9.01 7.33 -11.36
CA ILE A 111 8.84 6.01 -11.97
C ILE A 111 7.71 6.08 -13.00
N LEU A 112 8.06 6.11 -14.28
CA LEU A 112 7.11 6.04 -15.39
C LEU A 112 7.01 4.59 -15.87
N SER A 113 6.05 3.84 -15.34
CA SER A 113 5.85 2.43 -15.71
C SER A 113 4.44 1.95 -15.36
N GLY A 114 4.04 0.81 -15.94
CA GLY A 114 2.88 0.05 -15.49
C GLY A 114 3.13 -0.61 -14.13
N ASN A 115 2.10 -1.31 -13.63
CA ASN A 115 2.21 -2.09 -12.40
C ASN A 115 2.98 -3.38 -12.67
N ASP A 116 4.27 -3.38 -12.33
CA ASP A 116 5.16 -4.53 -12.52
C ASP A 116 6.04 -4.77 -11.29
N LEU A 117 6.74 -5.91 -11.26
CA LEU A 117 7.65 -6.28 -10.17
C LEU A 117 8.80 -5.29 -10.04
N GLU A 118 9.30 -4.76 -11.15
CA GLU A 118 10.36 -3.77 -11.21
C GLU A 118 9.91 -2.45 -10.58
N HIS A 119 8.70 -1.98 -10.90
CA HIS A 119 8.11 -0.80 -10.27
C HIS A 119 8.01 -0.97 -8.75
N PHE A 120 7.48 -2.10 -8.30
CA PHE A 120 7.35 -2.43 -6.90
C PHE A 120 8.70 -2.42 -6.17
N GLN A 121 9.74 -3.03 -6.77
CA GLN A 121 11.08 -3.07 -6.20
C GLN A 121 11.74 -1.69 -6.15
N LEU A 122 11.59 -0.88 -7.21
CA LEU A 122 12.08 0.50 -7.25
C LEU A 122 11.44 1.37 -6.16
N ALA A 123 10.11 1.29 -6.02
CA ALA A 123 9.37 2.01 -5.00
C ALA A 123 9.84 1.62 -3.57
N LEU A 124 9.99 0.32 -3.31
CA LEU A 124 10.49 -0.15 -2.01
C LEU A 124 11.94 0.23 -1.77
N GLY A 125 12.79 0.22 -2.80
CA GLY A 125 14.18 0.66 -2.69
C GLY A 125 14.30 2.15 -2.36
N ALA A 126 13.50 2.99 -3.01
CA ALA A 126 13.42 4.42 -2.70
C ALA A 126 12.94 4.66 -1.27
N MET A 127 11.83 4.04 -0.86
CA MET A 127 11.32 4.14 0.52
C MET A 127 12.31 3.63 1.56
N TYR A 128 13.06 2.56 1.25
CA TYR A 128 14.06 1.99 2.16
C TYR A 128 15.22 2.95 2.38
N ALA A 129 15.60 3.70 1.35
CA ALA A 129 16.64 4.72 1.41
C ALA A 129 16.16 6.10 1.90
N GLY A 130 14.86 6.27 2.19
CA GLY A 130 14.29 7.56 2.58
C GLY A 130 14.16 8.55 1.42
N ILE A 131 14.09 8.06 0.18
CA ILE A 131 13.94 8.86 -1.03
C ILE A 131 12.48 8.89 -1.43
N PRO A 132 11.83 10.06 -1.55
CA PRO A 132 10.47 10.15 -2.08
C PRO A 132 10.40 9.62 -3.51
N TYR A 133 9.31 8.96 -3.86
CA TYR A 133 9.08 8.54 -5.24
C TYR A 133 7.71 8.98 -5.74
N ALA A 134 7.61 9.29 -7.04
CA ALA A 134 6.40 9.68 -7.72
C ALA A 134 6.09 8.66 -8.83
N PRO A 135 5.06 7.80 -8.65
CA PRO A 135 4.63 6.89 -9.69
C PRO A 135 3.81 7.64 -10.74
N LEU A 136 4.17 7.50 -12.02
CA LEU A 136 3.44 8.05 -13.15
C LEU A 136 2.93 6.92 -14.03
N SER A 137 1.64 6.97 -14.37
CA SER A 137 1.07 6.01 -15.31
C SER A 137 1.51 6.34 -16.74
N PRO A 138 1.95 5.33 -17.53
CA PRO A 138 2.22 5.51 -18.97
C PRO A 138 1.01 6.02 -19.76
N ALA A 139 -0.21 5.84 -19.26
CA ALA A 139 -1.43 6.34 -19.89
C ALA A 139 -1.41 7.87 -20.07
N TYR A 140 -0.71 8.61 -19.22
CA TYR A 140 -0.58 10.06 -19.38
C TYR A 140 0.24 10.47 -20.60
N SER A 141 1.14 9.60 -21.10
CA SER A 141 1.90 9.88 -22.33
C SER A 141 1.06 9.74 -23.60
N LEU A 142 -0.12 9.09 -23.49
CA LEU A 142 -1.03 8.89 -24.62
C LEU A 142 -2.05 10.02 -24.80
N VAL A 143 -2.17 10.91 -23.81
CA VAL A 143 -3.16 12.01 -23.80
C VAL A 143 -2.60 13.31 -24.40
N ALA A 144 -1.30 13.36 -24.69
CA ALA A 144 -0.60 14.56 -25.17
C ALA A 144 -0.43 14.58 -26.70
N THR A 145 -1.43 14.12 -27.45
CA THR A 145 -1.48 14.27 -28.94
C THR A 145 -2.69 15.10 -29.33
#